data_5d95cf6b1fd43d4dc41fffe0d7d5fb00
#
_entry.id   5d95cf6b1fd43d4dc41fffe0d7d5fb00
#
_cell.length_a   1.000
_cell.length_b   1.000
_cell.length_c   1.000
_cell.angle_alpha   90.00
_cell.angle_beta   90.00
_cell.angle_gamma   90.00
#
_symmetry.space_group_name_H-M   'P 1'
#
loop_
_entity.id
_entity.type
_entity.pdbx_description
1 polymer ?
#
loop_
_entity_poly.entity_id
_entity_poly.type
_entity_poly.pdbx_seq_one_letter_code
_entity_poly.pdbx_strand_id
1 'polypeptide(L)'
;HGVAKNPNYAEERKISGSNEELEEVGEENKTEKESALSKFCKNLNEEAKAQRIDPLIGRDAEIERCIQVLCRRRKNNPILVGDPGVGKTAIAEGLARKIVNKETPKVLLDTTIFSLDMGALLAGTRYRGDFEERLKNVLKELEEHKDSIFFIDEIHTVIGCLLYTSDAADEL
;
A
#
# COMPACT_ATOMS: atom_id res chain seq x y z
N HIS A 1 59.01 -55.65 1.06
CA HIS A 1 60.22 -54.85 0.98
C HIS A 1 59.92 -53.50 0.45
N GLY A 2 60.29 -52.45 1.22
CA GLY A 2 60.24 -51.12 0.70
C GLY A 2 59.71 -50.14 1.73
N VAL A 3 60.59 -49.64 2.55
CA VAL A 3 60.45 -48.62 3.57
C VAL A 3 60.36 -47.31 2.89
N ALA A 4 59.30 -46.55 3.15
CA ALA A 4 59.26 -45.11 2.83
C ALA A 4 59.39 -44.35 4.13
N LYS A 5 60.44 -43.60 4.25
CA LYS A 5 60.70 -42.62 5.31
C LYS A 5 60.14 -41.29 4.89
N ASN A 6 59.36 -40.78 5.78
CA ASN A 6 58.99 -39.38 5.83
C ASN A 6 60.01 -38.64 6.68
N PRO A 7 60.46 -37.46 6.32
CA PRO A 7 60.90 -36.51 7.35
C PRO A 7 60.16 -35.18 7.24
N ASN A 8 59.61 -34.86 8.37
CA ASN A 8 59.27 -33.51 8.80
C ASN A 8 60.37 -32.50 8.45
N TYR A 9 59.93 -31.37 7.91
CA TYR A 9 60.59 -30.08 8.15
C TYR A 9 59.55 -29.06 8.51
N ALA A 10 59.60 -28.71 9.77
CA ALA A 10 59.10 -27.47 10.27
C ALA A 10 60.07 -26.36 9.84
N GLU A 11 59.63 -25.43 9.08
CA GLU A 11 60.29 -24.12 9.03
C GLU A 11 59.26 -23.05 9.32
N GLU A 12 59.52 -22.45 10.46
CA GLU A 12 58.94 -21.20 10.86
C GLU A 12 59.35 -20.09 9.87
N ARG A 13 58.40 -19.49 9.21
CA ARG A 13 58.56 -18.17 8.63
C ARG A 13 57.55 -17.22 9.17
N LYS A 14 58.07 -16.35 9.99
CA LYS A 14 57.44 -15.08 10.31
C LYS A 14 57.09 -14.33 9.05
N ILE A 15 55.82 -14.05 8.85
CA ILE A 15 55.40 -13.08 7.86
C ILE A 15 54.63 -12.01 8.60
N SER A 16 55.17 -10.87 8.52
CA SER A 16 54.64 -9.58 8.91
C SER A 16 53.32 -9.28 8.25
N GLY A 17 52.53 -8.56 8.99
CA GLY A 17 51.17 -8.18 8.68
C GLY A 17 50.95 -7.60 7.30
N SER A 18 49.86 -7.98 6.74
CA SER A 18 49.03 -7.12 5.92
C SER A 18 47.60 -7.36 6.34
N ASN A 19 46.96 -6.30 6.76
CA ASN A 19 45.54 -6.20 6.97
C ASN A 19 44.87 -6.59 5.66
N GLU A 20 44.28 -7.75 5.61
CA GLU A 20 43.17 -8.00 4.73
C GLU A 20 41.93 -7.73 5.56
N GLU A 21 41.36 -6.56 5.35
CA GLU A 21 40.00 -6.26 5.69
C GLU A 21 39.13 -7.33 5.03
N LEU A 22 38.60 -8.21 5.86
CA LEU A 22 37.46 -9.01 5.50
C LEU A 22 36.32 -7.99 5.32
N GLU A 23 36.08 -7.60 4.08
CA GLU A 23 34.79 -7.06 3.70
C GLU A 23 33.77 -8.15 4.05
N GLU A 24 33.19 -7.99 5.22
CA GLU A 24 31.87 -8.56 5.50
C GLU A 24 30.95 -7.95 4.45
N VAL A 25 30.71 -8.70 3.39
CA VAL A 25 29.57 -8.50 2.53
C VAL A 25 28.37 -8.73 3.43
N GLY A 26 27.96 -7.69 4.11
CA GLY A 26 26.68 -7.62 4.75
C GLY A 26 25.66 -7.88 3.65
N GLU A 27 25.13 -9.07 3.58
CA GLU A 27 23.81 -9.29 3.03
C GLU A 27 22.90 -8.35 3.81
N GLU A 28 22.72 -7.14 3.30
CA GLU A 28 21.58 -6.34 3.65
C GLU A 28 20.38 -7.17 3.29
N ASN A 29 19.88 -7.90 4.27
CA ASN A 29 18.51 -8.31 4.33
C ASN A 29 17.71 -7.01 4.14
N LYS A 30 17.42 -6.66 2.90
CA LYS A 30 16.28 -5.84 2.56
C LYS A 30 15.05 -6.59 3.03
N THR A 31 14.80 -6.54 4.32
CA THR A 31 13.43 -6.59 4.80
C THR A 31 12.76 -5.45 4.05
N GLU A 32 12.09 -5.78 2.96
CA GLU A 32 11.18 -4.87 2.29
C GLU A 32 10.31 -4.34 3.42
N LYS A 33 10.53 -3.08 3.77
CA LYS A 33 9.61 -2.39 4.69
C LYS A 33 8.30 -2.40 3.96
N GLU A 34 7.43 -3.33 4.36
CA GLU A 34 6.08 -3.39 3.83
C GLU A 34 5.52 -1.98 3.87
N SER A 35 5.16 -1.46 2.71
CA SER A 35 4.68 -0.10 2.61
C SER A 35 3.36 0.05 3.38
N ALA A 36 3.08 1.23 3.90
CA ALA A 36 1.82 1.48 4.60
C ALA A 36 0.62 1.24 3.67
N LEU A 37 0.78 1.52 2.37
CA LEU A 37 -0.24 1.21 1.37
C LEU A 37 -0.49 -0.29 1.25
N SER A 38 0.54 -1.13 1.28
CA SER A 38 0.36 -2.59 1.19
C SER A 38 -0.25 -3.19 2.45
N LYS A 39 0.00 -2.58 3.63
CA LYS A 39 -0.55 -3.04 4.91
C LYS A 39 -2.01 -2.64 5.13
N PHE A 40 -2.37 -1.42 4.77
CA PHE A 40 -3.64 -0.81 5.15
C PHE A 40 -4.56 -0.52 3.97
N CYS A 41 -4.11 -0.72 2.76
CA CYS A 41 -4.90 -0.52 1.54
C CYS A 41 -4.87 -1.74 0.65
N LYS A 42 -5.94 -1.90 -0.10
CA LYS A 42 -6.08 -2.91 -1.14
C LYS A 42 -5.97 -2.24 -2.51
N ASN A 43 -5.10 -2.74 -3.37
CA ASN A 43 -4.99 -2.24 -4.74
C ASN A 43 -6.09 -2.89 -5.60
N LEU A 44 -7.11 -2.12 -5.93
CA LEU A 44 -8.25 -2.64 -6.68
C LEU A 44 -7.90 -2.95 -8.14
N ASN A 45 -6.91 -2.28 -8.72
CA ASN A 45 -6.46 -2.58 -10.08
C ASN A 45 -5.81 -3.96 -10.15
N GLU A 46 -5.03 -4.35 -9.15
CA GLU A 46 -4.44 -5.69 -9.07
C GLU A 46 -5.50 -6.76 -8.85
N GLU A 47 -6.51 -6.48 -8.02
CA GLU A 47 -7.66 -7.36 -7.85
C GLU A 47 -8.42 -7.56 -9.16
N ALA A 48 -8.61 -6.50 -9.94
CA ALA A 48 -9.26 -6.57 -11.24
C ALA A 48 -8.42 -7.37 -12.26
N LYS A 49 -7.09 -7.14 -12.30
CA LYS A 49 -6.17 -7.91 -13.16
C LYS A 49 -6.18 -9.40 -12.82
N ALA A 50 -6.26 -9.72 -11.55
CA ALA A 50 -6.33 -11.11 -11.06
C ALA A 50 -7.73 -11.73 -11.19
N GLN A 51 -8.69 -11.01 -11.79
CA GLN A 51 -10.09 -11.44 -11.97
C GLN A 51 -10.80 -11.81 -10.65
N ARG A 52 -10.40 -11.19 -9.55
CA ARG A 52 -11.05 -11.37 -8.24
C ARG A 52 -12.22 -10.42 -8.00
N ILE A 53 -12.49 -9.52 -8.95
CA ILE A 53 -13.63 -8.61 -8.91
C ILE A 53 -14.69 -9.12 -9.87
N ASP A 54 -15.87 -9.36 -9.34
CA ASP A 54 -17.02 -9.77 -10.13
C ASP A 54 -17.51 -8.63 -11.05
N PRO A 55 -18.07 -8.95 -12.23
CA PRO A 55 -18.70 -7.96 -13.09
C PRO A 55 -19.85 -7.27 -12.37
N LEU A 56 -19.82 -5.95 -12.34
CA LEU A 56 -20.92 -5.17 -11.80
C LEU A 56 -22.03 -5.04 -12.84
N ILE A 57 -23.22 -5.51 -12.51
CA ILE A 57 -24.39 -5.47 -13.38
C ILE A 57 -25.34 -4.37 -12.91
N GLY A 58 -25.80 -3.53 -13.84
CA GLY A 58 -26.83 -2.53 -13.58
C GLY A 58 -26.37 -1.26 -12.87
N ARG A 59 -25.06 -1.02 -12.78
CA ARG A 59 -24.46 0.18 -12.13
C ARG A 59 -23.61 1.03 -13.08
N ASP A 60 -23.79 0.86 -14.36
CA ASP A 60 -22.96 1.58 -15.38
C ASP A 60 -23.17 3.09 -15.30
N ALA A 61 -24.38 3.56 -15.03
CA ALA A 61 -24.68 4.98 -14.91
C ALA A 61 -23.95 5.64 -13.74
N GLU A 62 -23.89 4.96 -12.60
CA GLU A 62 -23.17 5.45 -11.41
C GLU A 62 -21.65 5.48 -11.63
N ILE A 63 -21.10 4.47 -12.28
CA ILE A 63 -19.68 4.43 -12.63
C ILE A 63 -19.34 5.54 -13.62
N GLU A 64 -20.13 5.73 -14.67
CA GLU A 64 -19.97 6.82 -15.62
C GLU A 64 -20.01 8.20 -14.93
N ARG A 65 -20.92 8.37 -13.99
CA ARG A 65 -21.00 9.60 -13.21
C ARG A 65 -19.76 9.83 -12.37
N CYS A 66 -19.22 8.79 -11.73
CA CYS A 66 -17.96 8.85 -11.00
C CYS A 66 -16.80 9.25 -11.92
N ILE A 67 -16.70 8.64 -13.09
CA ILE A 67 -15.68 8.97 -14.09
C ILE A 67 -15.77 10.44 -14.50
N GLN A 68 -16.96 10.94 -14.79
CA GLN A 68 -17.17 12.35 -15.15
C GLN A 68 -16.71 13.31 -14.04
N VAL A 69 -16.98 12.97 -12.79
CA VAL A 69 -16.55 13.80 -11.65
C VAL A 69 -15.04 13.75 -11.48
N LEU A 70 -14.44 12.56 -11.54
CA LEU A 70 -12.99 12.36 -11.39
C LEU A 70 -12.18 13.07 -12.49
N CYS A 71 -12.74 13.23 -13.68
CA CYS A 71 -12.11 13.93 -14.79
C CYS A 71 -12.20 15.47 -14.69
N ARG A 72 -12.90 16.02 -13.71
CA ARG A 72 -12.99 17.47 -13.52
C ARG A 72 -11.66 18.06 -13.03
N ARG A 73 -11.40 19.30 -13.37
CA ARG A 73 -10.23 20.03 -12.86
C ARG A 73 -10.36 20.43 -11.38
N ARG A 74 -11.58 20.65 -10.93
CA ARG A 74 -11.91 21.04 -9.55
C ARG A 74 -13.12 20.25 -9.08
N LYS A 75 -13.27 20.10 -7.77
CA LYS A 75 -14.36 19.31 -7.15
C LYS A 75 -14.47 17.92 -7.78
N ASN A 76 -13.32 17.27 -7.90
CA ASN A 76 -13.14 15.99 -8.57
C ASN A 76 -13.20 14.78 -7.61
N ASN A 77 -13.68 14.98 -6.40
CA ASN A 77 -13.84 13.90 -5.43
C ASN A 77 -15.31 13.51 -5.31
N PRO A 78 -15.75 12.42 -5.94
CA PRO A 78 -17.12 11.96 -5.81
C PRO A 78 -17.38 11.35 -4.43
N ILE A 79 -18.57 11.58 -3.91
CA ILE A 79 -19.08 10.93 -2.71
C ILE A 79 -20.26 10.05 -3.11
N LEU A 80 -20.16 8.76 -2.78
CA LEU A 80 -21.22 7.80 -2.99
C LEU A 80 -22.13 7.78 -1.76
N VAL A 81 -23.37 8.16 -1.95
CA VAL A 81 -24.37 8.22 -0.89
C VAL A 81 -25.39 7.12 -1.09
N GLY A 82 -25.71 6.41 -0.04
CA GLY A 82 -26.73 5.34 -0.05
C GLY A 82 -26.69 4.55 1.25
N ASP A 83 -27.73 3.73 1.42
CA ASP A 83 -27.81 2.84 2.58
C ASP A 83 -26.68 1.78 2.58
N PRO A 84 -26.35 1.23 3.75
CA PRO A 84 -25.42 0.10 3.82
C PRO A 84 -25.90 -1.08 2.95
N GLY A 85 -24.97 -1.67 2.20
CA GLY A 85 -25.28 -2.84 1.36
C GLY A 85 -25.85 -2.54 -0.02
N VAL A 86 -26.00 -1.27 -0.42
CA VAL A 86 -26.50 -0.92 -1.78
C VAL A 86 -25.43 -1.05 -2.88
N GLY A 87 -24.20 -1.47 -2.55
CA GLY A 87 -23.14 -1.73 -3.51
C GLY A 87 -22.20 -0.56 -3.79
N LYS A 88 -22.00 0.35 -2.83
CA LYS A 88 -21.06 1.48 -2.98
C LYS A 88 -19.63 1.02 -3.24
N THR A 89 -19.18 0.00 -2.52
CA THR A 89 -17.85 -0.61 -2.73
C THR A 89 -17.75 -1.24 -4.11
N ALA A 90 -18.80 -1.88 -4.59
CA ALA A 90 -18.83 -2.48 -5.91
C ALA A 90 -18.68 -1.45 -7.05
N ILE A 91 -19.06 -0.21 -6.84
CA ILE A 91 -18.84 0.89 -7.80
C ILE A 91 -17.33 1.19 -7.93
N ALA A 92 -16.59 1.25 -6.83
CA ALA A 92 -15.14 1.44 -6.85
C ALA A 92 -14.43 0.26 -7.54
N GLU A 93 -14.86 -0.96 -7.25
CA GLU A 93 -14.35 -2.17 -7.90
C GLU A 93 -14.66 -2.20 -9.41
N GLY A 94 -15.87 -1.82 -9.79
CA GLY A 94 -16.27 -1.70 -11.19
C GLY A 94 -15.48 -0.63 -11.94
N LEU A 95 -15.18 0.49 -11.29
CA LEU A 95 -14.31 1.53 -11.84
C LEU A 95 -12.88 1.01 -12.06
N ALA A 96 -12.31 0.31 -11.09
CA ALA A 96 -10.99 -0.30 -11.24
C ALA A 96 -10.93 -1.29 -12.41
N ARG A 97 -11.97 -2.06 -12.58
CA ARG A 97 -12.11 -2.99 -13.70
C ARG A 97 -12.16 -2.27 -15.05
N LYS A 98 -12.91 -1.18 -15.15
CA LYS A 98 -12.93 -0.34 -16.37
C LYS A 98 -11.56 0.27 -16.67
N ILE A 99 -10.83 0.71 -15.67
CA ILE A 99 -9.46 1.24 -15.85
C ILE A 99 -8.53 0.15 -16.39
N VAL A 100 -8.55 -1.04 -15.81
CA VAL A 100 -7.73 -2.17 -16.24
C VAL A 100 -8.06 -2.61 -17.68
N ASN A 101 -9.34 -2.60 -18.04
CA ASN A 101 -9.81 -2.92 -19.38
C ASN A 101 -9.62 -1.77 -20.40
N LYS A 102 -9.07 -0.64 -19.98
CA LYS A 102 -8.87 0.55 -20.81
C LYS A 102 -10.17 1.14 -21.38
N GLU A 103 -11.24 1.03 -20.63
CA GLU A 103 -12.58 1.54 -20.96
C GLU A 103 -12.87 2.92 -20.37
N THR A 104 -11.83 3.64 -19.95
CA THR A 104 -11.92 4.96 -19.34
C THR A 104 -11.24 6.03 -20.19
N PRO A 105 -11.57 7.33 -19.99
CA PRO A 105 -10.84 8.42 -20.64
C PRO A 105 -9.34 8.38 -20.35
N LYS A 106 -8.54 8.95 -21.25
CA LYS A 106 -7.06 8.95 -21.14
C LYS A 106 -6.53 9.45 -19.79
N VAL A 107 -7.23 10.38 -19.17
CA VAL A 107 -6.85 10.94 -17.85
C VAL A 107 -6.81 9.89 -16.77
N LEU A 108 -7.62 8.83 -16.86
CA LEU A 108 -7.73 7.76 -15.85
C LEU A 108 -7.05 6.45 -16.26
N LEU A 109 -6.49 6.34 -17.47
CA LEU A 109 -5.92 5.07 -17.97
C LEU A 109 -4.80 4.50 -17.10
N ASP A 110 -3.96 5.37 -16.54
CA ASP A 110 -2.81 4.98 -15.71
C ASP A 110 -3.10 5.15 -14.20
N THR A 111 -4.35 5.36 -13.86
CA THR A 111 -4.77 5.61 -12.47
C THR A 111 -4.92 4.30 -11.71
N THR A 112 -4.36 4.26 -10.51
CA THR A 112 -4.51 3.13 -9.57
C THR A 112 -5.48 3.50 -8.45
N ILE A 113 -6.40 2.61 -8.14
CA ILE A 113 -7.36 2.79 -7.05
C ILE A 113 -6.89 1.99 -5.84
N PHE A 114 -6.65 2.69 -4.73
CA PHE A 114 -6.37 2.10 -3.44
C PHE A 114 -7.61 2.19 -2.55
N SER A 115 -8.07 1.08 -2.04
CA SER A 115 -9.18 1.01 -1.09
C SER A 115 -8.64 0.87 0.32
N LEU A 116 -9.04 1.78 1.21
CA LEU A 116 -8.65 1.74 2.61
C LEU A 116 -9.34 0.56 3.32
N ASP A 117 -8.54 -0.27 3.98
CA ASP A 117 -9.04 -1.31 4.88
C ASP A 117 -9.08 -0.78 6.31
N MET A 118 -10.28 -0.39 6.76
CA MET A 118 -10.49 0.11 8.11
C MET A 118 -10.20 -0.94 9.18
N GLY A 119 -10.48 -2.20 8.89
CA GLY A 119 -10.17 -3.30 9.81
C GLY A 119 -8.68 -3.44 10.06
N ALA A 120 -7.88 -3.42 9.00
CA ALA A 120 -6.42 -3.47 9.10
C ALA A 120 -5.85 -2.22 9.80
N LEU A 121 -6.42 -1.05 9.51
CA LEU A 121 -5.98 0.22 10.10
C LEU A 121 -6.22 0.28 11.62
N LEU A 122 -7.30 -0.30 12.09
CA LEU A 122 -7.69 -0.34 13.50
C LEU A 122 -7.12 -1.54 14.26
N ALA A 123 -6.71 -2.60 13.57
CA ALA A 123 -6.23 -3.82 14.18
C ALA A 123 -4.98 -3.57 15.06
N GLY A 124 -5.03 -4.01 16.33
CA GLY A 124 -3.92 -3.89 17.25
C GLY A 124 -3.60 -2.46 17.71
N THR A 125 -4.44 -1.48 17.39
CA THR A 125 -4.28 -0.12 17.91
C THR A 125 -4.76 -0.07 19.36
N ARG A 126 -3.88 0.34 20.27
CA ARG A 126 -4.21 0.57 21.69
C ARG A 126 -4.54 2.03 21.96
N TYR A 127 -3.92 2.93 21.22
CA TYR A 127 -4.03 4.37 21.38
C TYR A 127 -4.53 5.01 20.10
N ARG A 128 -5.23 6.13 20.22
CA ARG A 128 -5.74 6.91 19.08
C ARG A 128 -4.63 7.42 18.15
N GLY A 129 -3.48 7.77 18.74
CA GLY A 129 -2.31 8.19 17.99
C GLY A 129 -1.81 7.14 16.99
N ASP A 130 -2.00 5.86 17.27
CA ASP A 130 -1.62 4.76 16.37
C ASP A 130 -2.44 4.78 15.08
N PHE A 131 -3.74 5.03 15.19
CA PHE A 131 -4.62 5.17 14.03
C PHE A 131 -4.24 6.37 13.17
N GLU A 132 -4.05 7.52 13.77
CA GLU A 132 -3.67 8.75 13.06
C GLU A 132 -2.32 8.61 12.38
N GLU A 133 -1.33 8.01 13.04
CA GLU A 133 -0.01 7.77 12.47
C GLU A 133 -0.08 6.83 11.26
N ARG A 134 -0.83 5.74 11.35
CA ARG A 134 -1.03 4.81 10.25
C ARG A 134 -1.71 5.48 9.06
N LEU A 135 -2.78 6.22 9.30
CA LEU A 135 -3.48 6.97 8.25
C LEU A 135 -2.59 8.03 7.61
N LYS A 136 -1.81 8.75 8.42
CA LYS A 136 -0.85 9.75 7.93
C LYS A 136 0.22 9.13 7.05
N ASN A 137 0.73 7.97 7.41
CA ASN A 137 1.71 7.24 6.61
C ASN A 137 1.11 6.78 5.27
N VAL A 138 -0.13 6.30 5.27
CA VAL A 138 -0.86 5.94 4.04
C VAL A 138 -1.02 7.15 3.13
N LEU A 139 -1.46 8.28 3.66
CA LEU A 139 -1.65 9.51 2.88
C LEU A 139 -0.33 10.03 2.31
N LYS A 140 0.75 9.96 3.08
CA LYS A 140 2.08 10.36 2.63
C LYS A 140 2.57 9.49 1.46
N GLU A 141 2.40 8.19 1.54
CA GLU A 141 2.75 7.29 0.44
C GLU A 141 1.87 7.52 -0.80
N LEU A 142 0.57 7.83 -0.60
CA LEU A 142 -0.33 8.18 -1.71
C LEU A 142 0.11 9.45 -2.44
N GLU A 143 0.62 10.45 -1.73
CA GLU A 143 1.14 11.68 -2.35
C GLU A 143 2.36 11.39 -3.25
N GLU A 144 3.14 10.37 -2.96
CA GLU A 144 4.25 9.92 -3.79
C GLU A 144 3.79 9.17 -5.05
N HIS A 145 2.60 8.58 -5.01
CA HIS A 145 1.97 7.94 -6.16
C HIS A 145 1.17 8.95 -6.98
N LYS A 146 1.76 9.42 -8.05
CA LYS A 146 1.02 10.23 -9.04
C LYS A 146 -0.08 9.37 -9.66
N ASP A 147 -1.19 9.98 -9.97
CA ASP A 147 -2.34 9.29 -10.60
C ASP A 147 -2.91 8.14 -9.75
N SER A 148 -3.20 8.43 -8.50
CA SER A 148 -3.91 7.51 -7.61
C SER A 148 -5.26 8.05 -7.16
N ILE A 149 -6.21 7.15 -6.98
CA ILE A 149 -7.51 7.41 -6.37
C ILE A 149 -7.55 6.66 -5.04
N PHE A 150 -7.90 7.37 -3.99
CA PHE A 150 -8.07 6.80 -2.68
C PHE A 150 -9.55 6.61 -2.36
N PHE A 151 -9.99 5.37 -2.31
CA PHE A 151 -11.35 5.02 -1.94
C PHE A 151 -11.45 4.73 -0.45
N ILE A 152 -12.34 5.44 0.22
CA ILE A 152 -12.63 5.24 1.64
C ILE A 152 -14.08 4.81 1.75
N ASP A 153 -14.29 3.56 2.15
CA ASP A 153 -15.61 3.09 2.54
C ASP A 153 -15.92 3.59 3.96
N GLU A 154 -17.16 3.91 4.21
CA GLU A 154 -17.59 4.42 5.52
C GLU A 154 -16.75 5.63 6.02
N ILE A 155 -16.59 6.64 5.18
CA ILE A 155 -15.79 7.84 5.49
C ILE A 155 -16.21 8.52 6.80
N HIS A 156 -17.47 8.39 7.21
CA HIS A 156 -17.97 8.91 8.49
C HIS A 156 -17.23 8.30 9.69
N THR A 157 -16.79 7.05 9.60
CA THR A 157 -15.99 6.40 10.65
C THR A 157 -14.61 7.04 10.77
N VAL A 158 -13.96 7.34 9.64
CA VAL A 158 -12.66 8.03 9.61
C VAL A 158 -12.78 9.44 10.18
N ILE A 159 -13.79 10.19 9.73
CA ILE A 159 -14.06 11.56 10.22
C ILE A 159 -14.39 11.53 11.72
N GLY A 160 -15.19 10.58 12.18
CA GLY A 160 -15.51 10.40 13.60
C GLY A 160 -14.28 10.17 14.46
N CYS A 161 -13.34 9.34 14.01
CA CYS A 161 -12.08 9.11 14.69
C CYS A 161 -11.20 10.37 14.74
N LEU A 162 -11.13 11.14 13.65
CA LEU A 162 -10.34 12.38 13.59
C LEU A 162 -10.95 13.53 14.41
N LEU A 163 -12.27 13.69 14.40
CA LEU A 163 -12.96 14.71 15.20
C LEU A 163 -12.84 14.44 16.70
N TYR A 164 -12.89 13.20 17.11
CA TYR A 164 -12.76 12.82 18.51
C TYR A 164 -11.35 13.09 19.09
N THR A 165 -10.33 13.12 18.23
CA THR A 165 -8.96 13.48 18.62
C THR A 165 -8.76 14.98 18.76
N SER A 166 -9.45 15.81 17.97
CA SER A 166 -9.36 17.27 18.12
C SER A 166 -10.04 17.77 19.39
N ASP A 167 -11.16 17.17 19.81
CA ASP A 167 -11.84 17.52 21.07
C ASP A 167 -11.02 17.14 22.31
N ALA A 168 -10.21 16.10 22.24
CA ALA A 168 -9.31 15.73 23.34
C ALA A 168 -8.09 16.66 23.47
N ALA A 169 -7.73 17.39 22.42
CA ALA A 169 -6.64 18.37 22.42
C ALA A 169 -7.09 19.76 22.96
N ASP A 170 -8.37 20.07 22.96
CA ASP A 170 -8.94 21.34 23.44
C ASP A 170 -9.29 21.33 24.95
N GLU A 171 -9.16 20.22 25.65
CA GLU A 171 -9.43 20.10 27.09
C GLU A 171 -8.18 20.27 27.98
N LEU A 172 -7.20 20.99 27.50
CA LEU A 172 -6.06 21.37 28.34
C LEU A 172 -6.05 22.85 28.64
#